data_bd58e6fb37788b433ebd3b8d25bcf2e0
#
_entry.id   bd58e6fb37788b433ebd3b8d25bcf2e0
#
_cell.length_a   1.000
_cell.length_b   1.000
_cell.length_c   1.000
_cell.angle_alpha   90.00
_cell.angle_beta   90.00
_cell.angle_gamma   90.00
#
_symmetry.space_group_name_H-M   'P 1'
#
loop_
_entity.id
_entity.type
_entity.pdbx_description
1 polymer ?
#
loop_
_entity_poly.entity_id
_entity_poly.type
_entity_poly.pdbx_seq_one_letter_code
_entity_poly.pdbx_strand_id
1 'polypeptide(L)'
;MNIIVPTDFSPISLNAAQFAAKMLAGQYESTLVLYHVYSNSKEAVDANNKLQELKTQLLADGVVKIETIAEEGDDFIECLDRKVRYMDAVLLVMSINDKNKLEQVISSSNSLRMIEKNLCPVLVIPQNAKFNQIKNVALASDFKDVQNSIPLVPVKKVLNLFGPNLHIVNINSEIYVSLSEEYLEQRRMMLEMFHEFHPEFYFITTYDFHETLRQFIDDKNIDLVLTFPRKHSFINNLIKGNNTKKLVLESAIPVLAAHE
;
A
#
# COMPACT_ATOMS: atom_id res chain seq x y z
N MET A 1 -8.77 -14.48 -4.86
CA MET A 1 -7.82 -13.77 -3.95
C MET A 1 -8.62 -12.91 -2.97
N ASN A 2 -8.29 -12.92 -1.67
CA ASN A 2 -9.00 -12.10 -0.68
C ASN A 2 -8.28 -10.76 -0.48
N ILE A 3 -9.01 -9.66 -0.66
CA ILE A 3 -8.55 -8.30 -0.42
C ILE A 3 -9.39 -7.73 0.72
N ILE A 4 -8.76 -7.44 1.87
CA ILE A 4 -9.47 -6.95 3.04
C ILE A 4 -9.43 -5.42 3.08
N VAL A 5 -10.60 -4.83 3.32
CA VAL A 5 -10.75 -3.39 3.52
C VAL A 5 -11.43 -3.16 4.87
N PRO A 6 -10.67 -2.81 5.91
CA PRO A 6 -11.26 -2.45 7.16
C PRO A 6 -11.94 -1.08 7.07
N THR A 7 -13.10 -0.94 7.70
CA THR A 7 -13.86 0.30 7.74
C THR A 7 -14.40 0.58 9.13
N ASP A 8 -14.33 1.83 9.54
CA ASP A 8 -15.00 2.42 10.70
C ASP A 8 -16.19 3.30 10.28
N PHE A 9 -16.56 3.22 8.98
CA PHE A 9 -17.59 4.02 8.32
C PHE A 9 -17.29 5.53 8.29
N SER A 10 -16.09 5.95 8.65
CA SER A 10 -15.64 7.33 8.44
C SER A 10 -15.51 7.65 6.94
N PRO A 11 -15.64 8.93 6.53
CA PRO A 11 -15.47 9.30 5.12
C PRO A 11 -14.19 8.84 4.48
N ILE A 12 -13.08 8.76 5.26
CA ILE A 12 -11.78 8.31 4.76
C ILE A 12 -11.74 6.79 4.55
N SER A 13 -12.31 6.00 5.46
CA SER A 13 -12.39 4.54 5.28
C SER A 13 -13.36 4.14 4.18
N LEU A 14 -14.48 4.88 4.02
CA LEU A 14 -15.40 4.71 2.90
C LEU A 14 -14.73 5.03 1.55
N ASN A 15 -13.87 6.08 1.51
CA ASN A 15 -13.09 6.37 0.30
C ASN A 15 -12.13 5.22 -0.06
N ALA A 16 -11.45 4.61 0.93
CA ALA A 16 -10.61 3.45 0.68
C ALA A 16 -11.40 2.25 0.18
N ALA A 17 -12.60 2.01 0.73
CA ALA A 17 -13.49 0.94 0.26
C ALA A 17 -13.95 1.18 -1.19
N GLN A 18 -14.33 2.42 -1.53
CA GLN A 18 -14.71 2.78 -2.91
C GLN A 18 -13.52 2.68 -3.88
N PHE A 19 -12.32 3.10 -3.44
CA PHE A 19 -11.09 2.93 -4.23
C PHE A 19 -10.84 1.45 -4.53
N ALA A 20 -10.89 0.57 -3.51
CA ALA A 20 -10.70 -0.86 -3.65
C ALA A 20 -11.78 -1.50 -4.55
N ALA A 21 -13.02 -1.07 -4.43
CA ALA A 21 -14.12 -1.56 -5.26
C ALA A 21 -13.86 -1.26 -6.74
N LYS A 22 -13.53 -0.02 -7.08
CA LYS A 22 -13.21 0.37 -8.45
C LYS A 22 -11.95 -0.32 -8.98
N MET A 23 -10.94 -0.49 -8.12
CA MET A 23 -9.71 -1.22 -8.42
C MET A 23 -9.98 -2.69 -8.81
N LEU A 24 -10.98 -3.31 -8.18
CA LEU A 24 -11.35 -4.72 -8.41
C LEU A 24 -12.49 -4.90 -9.41
N ALA A 25 -12.96 -3.83 -10.05
CA ALA A 25 -13.98 -3.93 -11.08
C ALA A 25 -13.50 -4.85 -12.22
N GLY A 26 -14.29 -5.88 -12.56
CA GLY A 26 -13.94 -6.86 -13.56
C GLY A 26 -12.92 -7.95 -13.12
N GLN A 27 -12.45 -7.95 -11.88
CA GLN A 27 -11.53 -8.95 -11.34
C GLN A 27 -12.30 -10.14 -10.75
N TYR A 28 -12.69 -11.10 -11.60
CA TYR A 28 -13.59 -12.21 -11.24
C TYR A 28 -13.02 -13.18 -10.18
N GLU A 29 -11.71 -13.30 -10.08
CA GLU A 29 -11.05 -14.20 -9.12
C GLU A 29 -10.78 -13.55 -7.76
N SER A 30 -11.17 -12.28 -7.61
CA SER A 30 -10.91 -11.50 -6.40
C SER A 30 -12.19 -11.32 -5.58
N THR A 31 -12.07 -11.41 -4.27
CA THR A 31 -13.12 -11.11 -3.30
C THR A 31 -12.73 -9.88 -2.51
N LEU A 32 -13.57 -8.85 -2.55
CA LEU A 32 -13.47 -7.68 -1.67
C LEU A 32 -14.13 -8.03 -0.32
N VAL A 33 -13.36 -7.99 0.76
CA VAL A 33 -13.85 -8.29 2.11
C VAL A 33 -13.95 -6.98 2.90
N LEU A 34 -15.15 -6.50 3.11
CA LEU A 34 -15.41 -5.35 3.98
C LEU A 34 -15.41 -5.83 5.42
N TYR A 35 -14.50 -5.30 6.24
CA TYR A 35 -14.27 -5.75 7.60
C TYR A 35 -14.48 -4.62 8.61
N HIS A 36 -15.29 -4.88 9.63
CA HIS A 36 -15.54 -3.94 10.72
C HIS A 36 -15.40 -4.62 12.08
N VAL A 37 -14.71 -3.96 13.01
CA VAL A 37 -14.59 -4.39 14.41
C VAL A 37 -15.43 -3.44 15.27
N TYR A 38 -16.31 -4.02 16.09
CA TYR A 38 -17.11 -3.30 17.08
C TYR A 38 -16.79 -3.80 18.50
N SER A 39 -16.93 -2.95 19.49
CA SER A 39 -16.52 -3.26 20.88
C SER A 39 -17.65 -3.77 21.77
N ASN A 40 -18.91 -3.68 21.33
CA ASN A 40 -20.07 -4.05 22.16
C ASN A 40 -21.07 -4.84 21.33
N SER A 41 -21.52 -5.99 21.84
CA SER A 41 -22.50 -6.84 21.17
C SER A 41 -23.80 -6.14 20.75
N LYS A 42 -24.18 -5.04 21.44
CA LYS A 42 -25.34 -4.20 21.05
C LYS A 42 -25.13 -3.50 19.71
N GLU A 43 -23.90 -3.30 19.28
CA GLU A 43 -23.53 -2.66 18.00
C GLU A 43 -23.59 -3.64 16.83
N ALA A 44 -23.66 -4.95 17.09
CA ALA A 44 -23.57 -5.99 16.07
C ALA A 44 -24.60 -5.84 14.94
N VAL A 45 -25.85 -5.52 15.26
CA VAL A 45 -26.91 -5.37 14.27
C VAL A 45 -26.66 -4.12 13.39
N ASP A 46 -26.30 -2.99 14.01
CA ASP A 46 -26.01 -1.74 13.30
C ASP A 46 -24.79 -1.89 12.40
N ALA A 47 -23.72 -2.52 12.92
CA ALA A 47 -22.50 -2.80 12.15
C ALA A 47 -22.78 -3.66 10.91
N ASN A 48 -23.56 -4.74 11.06
CA ASN A 48 -23.95 -5.57 9.93
C ASN A 48 -24.81 -4.82 8.91
N ASN A 49 -25.78 -4.01 9.36
CA ASN A 49 -26.62 -3.21 8.48
C ASN A 49 -25.78 -2.22 7.66
N LYS A 50 -24.91 -1.46 8.30
CA LYS A 50 -23.99 -0.52 7.63
C LYS A 50 -23.08 -1.20 6.62
N LEU A 51 -22.55 -2.39 6.95
CA LEU A 51 -21.74 -3.17 6.00
C LEU A 51 -22.56 -3.62 4.78
N GLN A 52 -23.82 -4.03 4.97
CA GLN A 52 -24.69 -4.43 3.86
C GLN A 52 -25.08 -3.23 2.98
N GLU A 53 -25.34 -2.06 3.58
CA GLU A 53 -25.57 -0.82 2.83
C GLU A 53 -24.33 -0.45 2.00
N LEU A 54 -23.15 -0.46 2.60
CA LEU A 54 -21.88 -0.20 1.91
C LEU A 54 -21.65 -1.21 0.77
N LYS A 55 -21.86 -2.50 1.03
CA LYS A 55 -21.78 -3.54 -0.02
C LYS A 55 -22.69 -3.23 -1.17
N THR A 56 -23.95 -2.86 -0.92
CA THR A 56 -24.94 -2.54 -1.95
C THR A 56 -24.47 -1.35 -2.82
N GLN A 57 -23.91 -0.31 -2.17
CA GLN A 57 -23.36 0.85 -2.87
C GLN A 57 -22.17 0.45 -3.78
N LEU A 58 -21.24 -0.36 -3.26
CA LEU A 58 -20.04 -0.74 -4.00
C LEU A 58 -20.29 -1.75 -5.12
N LEU A 59 -21.34 -2.55 -5.05
CA LEU A 59 -21.73 -3.44 -6.15
C LEU A 59 -22.03 -2.68 -7.45
N ALA A 60 -22.47 -1.42 -7.33
CA ALA A 60 -22.70 -0.55 -8.48
C ALA A 60 -21.39 -0.14 -9.20
N ASP A 61 -20.25 -0.25 -8.55
CA ASP A 61 -18.92 0.04 -9.12
C ASP A 61 -18.36 -1.13 -9.97
N GLY A 62 -19.11 -2.23 -10.14
CA GLY A 62 -18.75 -3.36 -11.00
C GLY A 62 -17.91 -4.44 -10.31
N VAL A 63 -17.82 -4.43 -8.99
CA VAL A 63 -17.18 -5.51 -8.21
C VAL A 63 -18.05 -6.75 -8.26
N VAL A 64 -17.44 -7.89 -8.60
CA VAL A 64 -18.20 -9.15 -8.80
C VAL A 64 -18.51 -9.83 -7.47
N LYS A 65 -17.60 -9.79 -6.51
CA LYS A 65 -17.73 -10.51 -5.25
C LYS A 65 -17.33 -9.65 -4.05
N ILE A 66 -18.32 -9.33 -3.20
CA ILE A 66 -18.12 -8.63 -1.94
C ILE A 66 -18.63 -9.47 -0.78
N GLU A 67 -17.76 -9.71 0.20
CA GLU A 67 -18.09 -10.32 1.49
C GLU A 67 -18.08 -9.23 2.57
N THR A 68 -18.89 -9.39 3.61
CA THR A 68 -18.96 -8.48 4.76
C THR A 68 -18.74 -9.25 6.04
N ILE A 69 -17.91 -8.74 6.92
CA ILE A 69 -17.60 -9.35 8.21
C ILE A 69 -17.61 -8.28 9.29
N ALA A 70 -18.53 -8.40 10.25
CA ALA A 70 -18.51 -7.66 11.49
C ALA A 70 -18.03 -8.59 12.62
N GLU A 71 -17.06 -8.15 13.41
CA GLU A 71 -16.43 -8.94 14.46
C GLU A 71 -16.39 -8.15 15.77
N GLU A 72 -16.78 -8.79 16.89
CA GLU A 72 -16.63 -8.21 18.22
C GLU A 72 -15.16 -8.34 18.69
N GLY A 73 -14.58 -7.23 19.18
CA GLY A 73 -13.22 -7.23 19.68
C GLY A 73 -12.77 -5.90 20.24
N ASP A 74 -11.85 -5.96 21.22
CA ASP A 74 -11.35 -4.80 21.94
C ASP A 74 -10.11 -4.18 21.29
N ASP A 75 -9.30 -4.97 20.59
CA ASP A 75 -8.12 -4.49 19.84
C ASP A 75 -8.30 -4.73 18.34
N PHE A 76 -8.50 -3.64 17.64
CA PHE A 76 -8.66 -3.64 16.18
C PHE A 76 -7.47 -4.29 15.43
N ILE A 77 -6.24 -4.02 15.87
CA ILE A 77 -5.03 -4.53 15.19
C ILE A 77 -4.91 -6.05 15.39
N GLU A 78 -5.22 -6.55 16.58
CA GLU A 78 -5.20 -8.00 16.85
C GLU A 78 -6.31 -8.72 16.08
N CYS A 79 -7.52 -8.16 16.04
CA CYS A 79 -8.62 -8.71 15.26
C CYS A 79 -8.28 -8.75 13.77
N LEU A 80 -7.73 -7.66 13.24
CA LEU A 80 -7.36 -7.57 11.83
C LEU A 80 -6.18 -8.50 11.48
N ASP A 81 -5.15 -8.61 12.34
CA ASP A 81 -4.03 -9.56 12.19
C ASP A 81 -4.56 -10.99 12.05
N ARG A 82 -5.40 -11.42 13.00
CA ARG A 82 -6.03 -12.75 12.98
C ARG A 82 -6.85 -12.97 11.71
N LYS A 83 -7.61 -11.95 11.27
CA LYS A 83 -8.46 -12.03 10.08
C LYS A 83 -7.64 -12.14 8.79
N VAL A 84 -6.58 -11.34 8.65
CA VAL A 84 -5.65 -11.39 7.50
C VAL A 84 -5.07 -12.80 7.35
N ARG A 85 -4.59 -13.39 8.46
CA ARG A 85 -4.05 -14.76 8.45
C ARG A 85 -5.09 -15.81 8.14
N TYR A 86 -6.27 -15.73 8.78
CA TYR A 86 -7.34 -16.71 8.59
C TYR A 86 -7.85 -16.77 7.15
N MET A 87 -7.93 -15.63 6.49
CA MET A 87 -8.44 -15.52 5.13
C MET A 87 -7.34 -15.65 4.05
N ASP A 88 -6.07 -15.81 4.45
CA ASP A 88 -4.94 -15.77 3.53
C ASP A 88 -5.03 -14.54 2.60
N ALA A 89 -5.20 -13.37 3.22
CA ALA A 89 -5.41 -12.15 2.48
C ALA A 89 -4.14 -11.77 1.69
N VAL A 90 -4.31 -11.46 0.41
CA VAL A 90 -3.20 -11.09 -0.47
C VAL A 90 -2.90 -9.60 -0.45
N LEU A 91 -3.86 -8.79 0.01
CA LEU A 91 -3.76 -7.33 0.09
C LEU A 91 -4.67 -6.81 1.19
N LEU A 92 -4.14 -5.86 1.96
CA LEU A 92 -4.91 -5.05 2.89
C LEU A 92 -5.00 -3.64 2.32
N VAL A 93 -6.21 -3.08 2.16
CA VAL A 93 -6.41 -1.71 1.68
C VAL A 93 -6.90 -0.85 2.83
N MET A 94 -6.12 0.16 3.19
CA MET A 94 -6.41 1.02 4.34
C MET A 94 -6.30 2.49 3.96
N SER A 95 -7.12 3.32 4.59
CA SER A 95 -6.99 4.78 4.49
C SER A 95 -5.96 5.32 5.47
N ILE A 96 -5.46 6.51 5.15
CA ILE A 96 -4.69 7.31 6.10
C ILE A 96 -5.29 8.71 6.21
N ASN A 97 -5.28 9.27 7.42
CA ASN A 97 -5.83 10.59 7.70
C ASN A 97 -4.72 11.64 7.76
N ASP A 98 -4.76 12.61 6.84
CA ASP A 98 -3.81 13.74 6.79
C ASP A 98 -4.00 14.75 7.93
N LYS A 99 -5.11 14.69 8.67
CA LYS A 99 -5.48 15.74 9.64
C LYS A 99 -4.61 15.77 10.88
N ASN A 100 -3.81 14.74 11.14
CA ASN A 100 -2.95 14.68 12.32
C ASN A 100 -1.52 15.14 12.00
N LYS A 101 -1.36 16.42 11.66
CA LYS A 101 -0.05 17.09 11.44
C LYS A 101 0.81 17.23 12.69
N LEU A 102 0.39 16.69 13.84
CA LEU A 102 1.19 16.69 15.06
C LEU A 102 2.04 15.42 15.10
N GLU A 103 3.34 15.59 15.16
CA GLU A 103 4.37 14.52 15.14
C GLU A 103 4.11 13.36 16.13
N GLN A 104 3.32 13.57 17.18
CA GLN A 104 2.98 12.56 18.20
C GLN A 104 1.94 11.52 17.72
N VAL A 105 1.16 11.79 16.67
CA VAL A 105 0.08 10.89 16.20
C VAL A 105 0.54 9.98 15.07
N ILE A 106 1.70 10.26 14.48
CA ILE A 106 2.24 9.52 13.34
C ILE A 106 2.56 8.05 13.70
N SER A 107 2.98 7.80 14.94
CA SER A 107 3.31 6.44 15.41
C SER A 107 2.08 5.58 15.75
N SER A 108 0.89 6.14 15.79
CA SER A 108 -0.35 5.46 16.20
C SER A 108 -1.32 5.15 15.05
N SER A 109 -0.96 5.48 13.80
CA SER A 109 -1.81 5.14 12.65
C SER A 109 -1.97 3.61 12.51
N ASN A 110 -3.22 3.13 12.45
CA ASN A 110 -3.52 1.72 12.25
C ASN A 110 -2.90 1.16 10.97
N SER A 111 -2.82 1.97 9.90
CA SER A 111 -2.18 1.58 8.64
C SER A 111 -0.68 1.32 8.82
N LEU A 112 0.03 2.20 9.54
CA LEU A 112 1.45 2.01 9.84
C LEU A 112 1.68 0.81 10.76
N ARG A 113 0.83 0.60 11.79
CA ARG A 113 0.89 -0.59 12.65
C ARG A 113 0.70 -1.88 11.85
N MET A 114 -0.21 -1.90 10.88
CA MET A 114 -0.41 -3.08 10.03
C MET A 114 0.75 -3.30 9.05
N ILE A 115 1.35 -2.23 8.52
CA ILE A 115 2.60 -2.34 7.74
C ILE A 115 3.68 -3.00 8.60
N GLU A 116 3.89 -2.57 9.85
CA GLU A 116 4.87 -3.13 10.77
C GLU A 116 4.61 -4.61 11.13
N LYS A 117 3.36 -5.08 11.10
CA LYS A 117 2.99 -6.48 11.33
C LYS A 117 3.49 -7.45 10.25
N ASN A 118 3.78 -6.96 9.06
CA ASN A 118 4.33 -7.76 7.95
C ASN A 118 3.52 -9.04 7.64
N LEU A 119 2.23 -8.92 7.43
CA LEU A 119 1.34 -10.05 7.16
C LEU A 119 1.08 -10.26 5.67
N CYS A 120 0.81 -9.18 4.99
CA CYS A 120 0.60 -9.08 3.55
C CYS A 120 0.90 -7.63 3.12
N PRO A 121 1.05 -7.35 1.81
CA PRO A 121 1.12 -5.98 1.32
C PRO A 121 -0.03 -5.11 1.81
N VAL A 122 0.28 -3.86 2.17
CA VAL A 122 -0.70 -2.86 2.61
C VAL A 122 -0.73 -1.72 1.62
N LEU A 123 -1.88 -1.52 0.98
CA LEU A 123 -2.15 -0.39 0.11
C LEU A 123 -2.78 0.74 0.92
N VAL A 124 -2.04 1.82 1.08
CA VAL A 124 -2.49 3.00 1.82
C VAL A 124 -3.09 4.01 0.86
N ILE A 125 -4.35 4.34 1.07
CA ILE A 125 -5.11 5.27 0.23
C ILE A 125 -5.17 6.64 0.90
N PRO A 126 -4.60 7.70 0.28
CA PRO A 126 -4.75 9.07 0.74
C PRO A 126 -6.23 9.50 0.78
N GLN A 127 -6.56 10.41 1.70
CA GLN A 127 -7.94 10.83 1.95
C GLN A 127 -8.71 11.26 0.69
N ASN A 128 -8.03 11.94 -0.24
CA ASN A 128 -8.65 12.50 -1.43
C ASN A 128 -8.37 11.69 -2.72
N ALA A 129 -7.59 10.59 -2.62
CA ALA A 129 -7.26 9.79 -3.78
C ALA A 129 -8.51 9.08 -4.32
N LYS A 130 -8.69 9.13 -5.63
CA LYS A 130 -9.74 8.42 -6.36
C LYS A 130 -9.11 7.44 -7.31
N PHE A 131 -9.68 6.24 -7.38
CA PHE A 131 -9.23 5.27 -8.38
C PHE A 131 -9.68 5.71 -9.77
N ASN A 132 -8.72 5.74 -10.67
CA ASN A 132 -8.98 5.87 -12.10
C ASN A 132 -8.38 4.67 -12.83
N GLN A 133 -7.07 4.48 -12.69
CA GLN A 133 -6.30 3.37 -13.25
C GLN A 133 -4.99 3.25 -12.49
N ILE A 134 -4.28 2.13 -12.64
CA ILE A 134 -2.89 1.96 -12.24
C ILE A 134 -2.12 1.45 -13.45
N LYS A 135 -1.50 2.36 -14.20
CA LYS A 135 -0.68 2.07 -15.38
C LYS A 135 0.81 2.22 -15.13
N ASN A 136 1.20 3.20 -14.30
CA ASN A 136 2.59 3.48 -14.00
C ASN A 136 2.82 3.36 -12.49
N VAL A 137 3.71 2.47 -12.11
CA VAL A 137 4.08 2.22 -10.70
C VAL A 137 5.54 2.63 -10.49
N ALA A 138 5.81 3.51 -9.53
CA ALA A 138 7.17 3.81 -9.11
C ALA A 138 7.58 2.87 -7.98
N LEU A 139 8.68 2.14 -8.17
CA LEU A 139 9.32 1.34 -7.12
C LEU A 139 10.54 2.11 -6.60
N ALA A 140 10.47 2.59 -5.36
CA ALA A 140 11.59 3.24 -4.70
C ALA A 140 12.56 2.18 -4.14
N SER A 141 13.81 2.18 -4.58
CA SER A 141 14.83 1.20 -4.17
C SER A 141 16.19 1.86 -3.93
N ASP A 142 16.92 1.36 -2.94
CA ASP A 142 18.31 1.72 -2.70
C ASP A 142 19.31 0.77 -3.40
N PHE A 143 18.82 -0.22 -4.12
CA PHE A 143 19.60 -1.25 -4.82
C PHE A 143 20.56 -2.04 -3.91
N LYS A 144 20.18 -2.24 -2.66
CA LYS A 144 20.96 -3.05 -1.71
C LYS A 144 20.20 -4.33 -1.43
N ASP A 145 20.91 -5.47 -1.56
CA ASP A 145 20.37 -6.79 -1.21
C ASP A 145 18.94 -7.05 -1.72
N VAL A 146 18.71 -6.75 -3.00
CA VAL A 146 17.36 -6.77 -3.60
C VAL A 146 16.72 -8.15 -3.55
N GLN A 147 17.52 -9.21 -3.61
CA GLN A 147 17.02 -10.58 -3.60
C GLN A 147 16.36 -10.94 -2.26
N ASN A 148 16.90 -10.47 -1.14
CA ASN A 148 16.39 -10.77 0.19
C ASN A 148 15.44 -9.67 0.72
N SER A 149 15.51 -8.46 0.16
CA SER A 149 14.72 -7.32 0.67
C SER A 149 13.39 -7.11 -0.05
N ILE A 150 13.15 -7.82 -1.15
CA ILE A 150 11.93 -7.66 -1.94
C ILE A 150 11.05 -8.91 -1.77
N PRO A 151 9.85 -8.78 -1.18
CA PRO A 151 8.88 -9.86 -1.09
C PRO A 151 8.22 -10.10 -2.46
N LEU A 152 8.97 -10.72 -3.38
CA LEU A 152 8.64 -10.78 -4.80
C LEU A 152 7.28 -11.40 -5.07
N VAL A 153 6.96 -12.53 -4.43
CA VAL A 153 5.72 -13.27 -4.69
C VAL A 153 4.47 -12.46 -4.32
N PRO A 154 4.34 -11.93 -3.10
CA PRO A 154 3.17 -11.11 -2.75
C PRO A 154 3.08 -9.82 -3.56
N VAL A 155 4.22 -9.19 -3.88
CA VAL A 155 4.23 -7.97 -4.70
C VAL A 155 3.75 -8.26 -6.11
N LYS A 156 4.25 -9.31 -6.76
CA LYS A 156 3.78 -9.69 -8.10
C LYS A 156 2.30 -10.03 -8.13
N LYS A 157 1.76 -10.68 -7.10
CA LYS A 157 0.31 -10.94 -7.02
C LYS A 157 -0.51 -9.63 -7.09
N VAL A 158 -0.03 -8.57 -6.45
CA VAL A 158 -0.70 -7.26 -6.50
C VAL A 158 -0.48 -6.55 -7.83
N LEU A 159 0.76 -6.53 -8.36
CA LEU A 159 1.06 -5.89 -9.63
C LEU A 159 0.31 -6.55 -10.79
N ASN A 160 0.13 -7.87 -10.77
CA ASN A 160 -0.61 -8.62 -11.79
C ASN A 160 -2.11 -8.26 -11.85
N LEU A 161 -2.67 -7.61 -10.83
CA LEU A 161 -4.03 -7.06 -10.92
C LEU A 161 -4.13 -5.95 -12.00
N PHE A 162 -3.01 -5.28 -12.30
CA PHE A 162 -2.97 -4.08 -13.14
C PHE A 162 -2.15 -4.25 -14.40
N GLY A 163 -1.09 -5.07 -14.37
CA GLY A 163 -0.09 -5.18 -15.44
C GLY A 163 0.58 -3.85 -15.75
N PRO A 164 1.11 -3.11 -14.75
CA PRO A 164 1.61 -1.76 -14.94
C PRO A 164 2.99 -1.72 -15.59
N ASN A 165 3.36 -0.57 -16.13
CA ASN A 165 4.76 -0.24 -16.39
C ASN A 165 5.46 0.06 -15.06
N LEU A 166 6.63 -0.51 -14.83
CA LEU A 166 7.36 -0.36 -13.58
C LEU A 166 8.53 0.63 -13.75
N HIS A 167 8.50 1.73 -13.00
CA HIS A 167 9.55 2.73 -12.95
C HIS A 167 10.36 2.54 -11.66
N ILE A 168 11.55 1.95 -11.77
CA ILE A 168 12.42 1.69 -10.62
C ILE A 168 13.30 2.92 -10.40
N VAL A 169 13.08 3.61 -9.27
CA VAL A 169 13.75 4.87 -8.97
C VAL A 169 14.65 4.75 -7.76
N ASN A 170 15.91 5.14 -7.94
CA ASN A 170 16.87 5.38 -6.86
C ASN A 170 17.07 6.89 -6.71
N ILE A 171 16.75 7.40 -5.52
CA ILE A 171 16.95 8.80 -5.18
C ILE A 171 18.01 8.85 -4.06
N ASN A 172 19.19 9.40 -4.36
CA ASN A 172 20.30 9.46 -3.43
C ASN A 172 20.84 10.88 -3.33
N SER A 173 21.33 11.26 -2.14
CA SER A 173 22.02 12.55 -1.92
C SER A 173 23.50 12.51 -2.32
N GLU A 174 24.08 11.34 -2.55
CA GLU A 174 25.48 11.19 -2.97
C GLU A 174 25.63 11.47 -4.48
N ILE A 175 26.50 12.43 -4.81
CA ILE A 175 26.73 12.91 -6.19
C ILE A 175 27.37 11.84 -7.09
N TYR A 176 28.03 10.84 -6.49
CA TYR A 176 28.66 9.73 -7.22
C TYR A 176 28.00 8.41 -6.83
N VAL A 177 26.98 8.02 -7.55
CA VAL A 177 26.67 6.59 -7.64
C VAL A 177 27.78 5.99 -8.50
N SER A 178 28.84 5.52 -7.87
CA SER A 178 29.80 4.69 -8.60
C SER A 178 29.01 3.50 -9.13
N LEU A 179 29.06 3.27 -10.45
CA LEU A 179 28.54 2.06 -11.07
C LEU A 179 29.47 0.90 -10.65
N SER A 180 29.45 0.57 -9.35
CA SER A 180 30.18 -0.58 -8.84
C SER A 180 29.62 -1.86 -9.46
N GLU A 181 30.45 -2.89 -9.56
CA GLU A 181 30.00 -4.20 -10.06
C GLU A 181 28.82 -4.72 -9.21
N GLU A 182 28.86 -4.51 -7.90
CA GLU A 182 27.79 -4.87 -6.98
C GLU A 182 26.46 -4.17 -7.36
N TYR A 183 26.52 -2.89 -7.64
CA TYR A 183 25.35 -2.12 -8.04
C TYR A 183 24.75 -2.60 -9.38
N LEU A 184 25.59 -2.86 -10.35
CA LEU A 184 25.18 -3.40 -11.66
C LEU A 184 24.53 -4.78 -11.50
N GLU A 185 25.03 -5.61 -10.60
CA GLU A 185 24.47 -6.92 -10.29
C GLU A 185 23.09 -6.80 -9.64
N GLN A 186 22.90 -5.90 -8.64
CA GLN A 186 21.62 -5.65 -8.01
C GLN A 186 20.58 -5.14 -9.03
N ARG A 187 20.99 -4.27 -9.95
CA ARG A 187 20.14 -3.78 -11.03
C ARG A 187 19.74 -4.93 -11.98
N ARG A 188 20.67 -5.82 -12.33
CA ARG A 188 20.39 -6.98 -13.16
C ARG A 188 19.38 -7.91 -12.50
N MET A 189 19.56 -8.19 -11.20
CA MET A 189 18.61 -8.97 -10.42
C MET A 189 17.20 -8.34 -10.44
N MET A 190 17.08 -7.04 -10.24
CA MET A 190 15.77 -6.36 -10.32
C MET A 190 15.14 -6.45 -11.70
N LEU A 191 15.95 -6.34 -12.76
CA LEU A 191 15.48 -6.52 -14.13
C LEU A 191 14.89 -7.93 -14.33
N GLU A 192 15.59 -8.96 -13.85
CA GLU A 192 15.13 -10.35 -13.93
C GLU A 192 13.87 -10.58 -13.08
N MET A 193 13.83 -10.02 -11.86
CA MET A 193 12.69 -10.15 -10.95
C MET A 193 11.40 -9.56 -11.51
N PHE A 194 11.48 -8.47 -12.27
CA PHE A 194 10.31 -7.69 -12.71
C PHE A 194 10.20 -7.57 -14.23
N HIS A 195 10.88 -8.41 -15.01
CA HIS A 195 10.94 -8.31 -16.47
C HIS A 195 9.55 -8.23 -17.14
N GLU A 196 8.54 -8.90 -16.59
CA GLU A 196 7.17 -8.91 -17.13
C GLU A 196 6.45 -7.56 -17.02
N PHE A 197 6.95 -6.64 -16.17
CA PHE A 197 6.41 -5.29 -16.01
C PHE A 197 7.21 -4.22 -16.75
N HIS A 198 8.09 -4.62 -17.67
CA HIS A 198 8.91 -3.72 -18.51
C HIS A 198 9.65 -2.64 -17.70
N PRO A 199 10.51 -3.00 -16.72
CA PRO A 199 11.07 -2.05 -15.78
C PRO A 199 12.02 -1.06 -16.44
N GLU A 200 11.77 0.23 -16.20
CA GLU A 200 12.66 1.33 -16.52
C GLU A 200 13.40 1.82 -15.26
N PHE A 201 14.69 2.14 -15.38
CA PHE A 201 15.53 2.50 -14.24
C PHE A 201 15.89 3.98 -14.27
N TYR A 202 15.71 4.65 -13.13
CA TYR A 202 15.98 6.08 -12.94
C TYR A 202 16.90 6.29 -11.74
N PHE A 203 17.93 7.12 -11.94
CA PHE A 203 18.90 7.49 -10.93
C PHE A 203 18.88 8.99 -10.78
N ILE A 204 18.42 9.47 -9.66
CA ILE A 204 18.22 10.88 -9.41
C ILE A 204 19.04 11.29 -8.20
N THR A 205 19.97 12.22 -8.42
CA THR A 205 20.76 12.82 -7.34
C THR A 205 20.09 14.09 -6.87
N THR A 206 19.81 14.19 -5.57
CA THR A 206 19.16 15.36 -4.99
C THR A 206 19.47 15.52 -3.50
N TYR A 207 19.31 16.74 -3.01
CA TYR A 207 19.32 17.05 -1.58
C TYR A 207 17.91 17.03 -0.97
N ASP A 208 16.86 17.11 -1.78
CA ASP A 208 15.46 17.04 -1.35
C ASP A 208 14.75 15.84 -1.98
N PHE A 209 14.74 14.75 -1.23
CA PHE A 209 14.09 13.51 -1.64
C PHE A 209 12.59 13.68 -1.97
N HIS A 210 11.87 14.49 -1.15
CA HIS A 210 10.42 14.60 -1.28
C HIS A 210 10.00 15.38 -2.48
N GLU A 211 10.65 16.53 -2.69
CA GLU A 211 10.38 17.37 -3.86
C GLU A 211 10.73 16.63 -5.14
N THR A 212 11.87 15.95 -5.17
CA THR A 212 12.30 15.17 -6.32
C THR A 212 11.35 14.01 -6.63
N LEU A 213 10.90 13.30 -5.61
CA LEU A 213 9.94 12.21 -5.83
C LEU A 213 8.59 12.74 -6.29
N ARG A 214 8.14 13.90 -5.79
CA ARG A 214 6.92 14.56 -6.25
C ARG A 214 7.02 14.93 -7.73
N GLN A 215 8.11 15.58 -8.13
CA GLN A 215 8.36 15.92 -9.54
C GLN A 215 8.40 14.66 -10.41
N PHE A 216 9.05 13.60 -9.95
CA PHE A 216 9.09 12.33 -10.66
C PHE A 216 7.70 11.70 -10.83
N ILE A 217 6.86 11.75 -9.79
CA ILE A 217 5.47 11.28 -9.82
C ILE A 217 4.69 12.04 -10.90
N ASP A 218 4.81 13.36 -10.93
CA ASP A 218 4.11 14.21 -11.89
C ASP A 218 4.62 13.98 -13.32
N ASP A 219 5.94 13.99 -13.52
CA ASP A 219 6.59 13.86 -14.84
C ASP A 219 6.32 12.51 -15.51
N LYS A 220 6.24 11.43 -14.70
CA LYS A 220 6.01 10.06 -15.18
C LYS A 220 4.56 9.62 -15.07
N ASN A 221 3.66 10.49 -14.63
CA ASN A 221 2.26 10.17 -14.36
C ASN A 221 2.12 8.90 -13.52
N ILE A 222 2.84 8.85 -12.39
CA ILE A 222 2.84 7.70 -11.50
C ILE A 222 1.50 7.60 -10.77
N ASP A 223 0.87 6.44 -10.84
CA ASP A 223 -0.43 6.18 -10.23
C ASP A 223 -0.31 5.54 -8.83
N LEU A 224 0.84 4.89 -8.55
CA LEU A 224 1.10 4.16 -7.31
C LEU A 224 2.60 4.18 -6.99
N VAL A 225 2.96 4.41 -5.73
CA VAL A 225 4.33 4.20 -5.24
C VAL A 225 4.41 2.88 -4.49
N LEU A 226 5.38 2.04 -4.86
CA LEU A 226 5.70 0.79 -4.18
C LEU A 226 6.97 0.98 -3.36
N THR A 227 6.95 0.54 -2.10
CA THR A 227 8.09 0.63 -1.18
C THR A 227 8.24 -0.64 -0.35
N PHE A 228 9.49 -0.98 0.00
CA PHE A 228 9.85 -2.14 0.83
C PHE A 228 10.49 -1.67 2.14
N PRO A 229 9.71 -1.47 3.22
CA PRO A 229 10.28 -1.14 4.53
C PRO A 229 11.12 -2.31 5.04
N ARG A 230 12.40 -2.06 5.38
CA ARG A 230 13.32 -3.07 5.94
C ARG A 230 13.29 -3.05 7.47
N LYS A 231 13.33 -4.22 8.11
CA LYS A 231 13.26 -4.38 9.58
C LYS A 231 14.32 -3.60 10.36
N HIS A 232 15.51 -3.35 9.77
CA HIS A 232 16.64 -2.75 10.49
C HIS A 232 17.22 -1.46 9.88
N SER A 233 16.82 -1.08 8.67
CA SER A 233 17.44 0.06 7.96
C SER A 233 16.43 1.08 7.48
N PHE A 234 15.35 0.63 6.88
CA PHE A 234 14.44 1.51 6.17
C PHE A 234 13.42 2.18 7.09
N ILE A 235 12.86 1.43 8.06
CA ILE A 235 11.96 2.03 9.07
C ILE A 235 12.76 2.96 9.98
N ASN A 236 13.99 2.60 10.40
CA ASN A 236 14.81 3.47 11.24
C ASN A 236 15.42 4.67 10.49
N ASN A 237 15.75 4.58 9.20
CA ASN A 237 16.25 5.71 8.41
C ASN A 237 15.15 6.47 7.67
N LEU A 238 14.05 5.82 7.31
CA LEU A 238 12.84 6.47 6.84
C LEU A 238 11.98 6.97 8.00
N ILE A 239 12.01 6.33 9.16
CA ILE A 239 11.36 6.80 10.38
C ILE A 239 12.24 7.80 11.13
N LYS A 240 13.57 7.61 11.25
CA LYS A 240 14.49 8.62 11.78
C LYS A 240 14.80 9.75 10.78
N GLY A 241 14.61 9.51 9.47
CA GLY A 241 14.76 10.51 8.42
C GLY A 241 13.47 11.13 7.91
N ASN A 242 12.31 10.94 8.53
CA ASN A 242 11.01 11.51 8.10
C ASN A 242 10.49 11.05 6.71
N ASN A 243 11.25 10.31 5.90
CA ASN A 243 10.97 10.21 4.47
C ASN A 243 9.83 9.25 4.09
N THR A 244 9.73 8.03 4.59
CA THR A 244 8.61 7.15 4.21
C THR A 244 7.33 7.46 4.96
N LYS A 245 7.40 7.84 6.23
CA LYS A 245 6.23 8.34 6.94
C LYS A 245 5.67 9.55 6.21
N LYS A 246 6.55 10.48 5.83
CA LYS A 246 6.18 11.68 5.10
C LYS A 246 5.65 11.33 3.71
N LEU A 247 6.27 10.38 3.00
CA LEU A 247 5.78 9.89 1.72
C LEU A 247 4.37 9.30 1.84
N VAL A 248 4.16 8.38 2.78
CA VAL A 248 2.85 7.75 3.02
C VAL A 248 1.82 8.77 3.52
N LEU A 249 2.23 9.77 4.31
CA LEU A 249 1.35 10.78 4.89
C LEU A 249 1.07 11.96 3.96
N GLU A 250 2.04 12.34 3.12
CA GLU A 250 1.94 13.53 2.26
C GLU A 250 1.74 13.18 0.77
N SER A 251 1.78 11.89 0.40
CA SER A 251 1.51 11.48 -0.97
C SER A 251 0.08 11.79 -1.36
N ALA A 252 -0.10 12.41 -2.51
CA ALA A 252 -1.42 12.59 -3.13
C ALA A 252 -1.91 11.30 -3.82
N ILE A 253 -1.02 10.34 -4.06
CA ILE A 253 -1.29 9.05 -4.71
C ILE A 253 -1.12 7.88 -3.75
N PRO A 254 -1.76 6.72 -4.02
CA PRO A 254 -1.65 5.53 -3.20
C PRO A 254 -0.21 5.04 -3.02
N VAL A 255 0.06 4.45 -1.85
CA VAL A 255 1.36 3.84 -1.52
C VAL A 255 1.15 2.38 -1.14
N LEU A 256 1.80 1.47 -1.86
CA LEU A 256 1.85 0.04 -1.53
C LEU A 256 3.12 -0.24 -0.72
N ALA A 257 2.96 -0.66 0.51
CA ALA A 257 4.05 -1.11 1.36
C ALA A 257 4.02 -2.63 1.49
N ALA A 258 5.14 -3.28 1.22
CA ALA A 258 5.31 -4.72 1.38
C ALA A 258 6.65 -5.00 2.08
N HIS A 259 6.65 -5.96 2.99
CA HIS A 259 7.84 -6.39 3.73
C HIS A 259 8.31 -7.77 3.28
N GLU A 260 9.58 -8.07 3.59
CA GLU A 260 10.18 -9.40 3.46
C GLU A 260 9.34 -10.49 4.14
#